data_853a3631c15ba7d40b698024ef474705
#
_entry.id   853a3631c15ba7d40b698024ef474705
#
_cell.length_a   1.000
_cell.length_b   1.000
_cell.length_c   1.000
_cell.angle_alpha   90.00
_cell.angle_beta   90.00
_cell.angle_gamma   90.00
#
_symmetry.space_group_name_H-M   'P 1'
#
loop_
_entity.id
_entity.type
_entity.pdbx_description
1 polymer ?
#
loop_
_entity_poly.entity_id
_entity_poly.type
_entity_poly.pdbx_seq_one_letter_code
_entity_poly.pdbx_strand_id
1 'polypeptide(L)'
;MSNPPVISVYTDGSARGNPGPGGYGIIFIAGSHYKEVSAGFRLTTNNRMELWSVCVALEMLKFPGSEVTIYSDSQYVVNSVEKNWIGGWVKRGWKNVKNPDLWKRYLAAAQHHKVRFVWIRGHNGHAYNERCDQLAVEAATGKDLKADSWYESHKEEAQGFL
;
A
#
# COMPACT_ATOMS: atom_id res chain seq x y z
N MET A 1 18.96 13.23 23.52
CA MET A 1 18.30 12.18 22.73
C MET A 1 17.26 12.78 21.82
N SER A 2 17.35 12.48 20.56
CA SER A 2 16.35 12.94 19.63
C SER A 2 15.10 12.04 19.71
N ASN A 3 13.94 12.64 19.54
CA ASN A 3 12.70 11.89 19.41
C ASN A 3 12.69 11.13 18.09
N PRO A 4 11.95 10.00 18.00
CA PRO A 4 11.76 9.33 16.72
C PRO A 4 11.12 10.28 15.71
N PRO A 5 11.44 10.14 14.43
CA PRO A 5 10.77 10.93 13.40
C PRO A 5 9.26 10.68 13.39
N VAL A 6 8.51 11.74 13.14
CA VAL A 6 7.05 11.67 12.94
C VAL A 6 6.79 11.91 11.46
N ILE A 7 6.16 10.95 10.82
CA ILE A 7 6.01 10.94 9.38
C ILE A 7 4.54 10.72 9.02
N SER A 8 4.03 11.58 8.15
CA SER A 8 2.72 11.38 7.53
C SER A 8 2.93 10.80 6.13
N VAL A 9 2.22 9.74 5.83
CA VAL A 9 2.30 9.07 4.53
C VAL A 9 0.90 9.01 3.94
N TYR A 10 0.77 9.44 2.70
CA TYR A 10 -0.45 9.28 1.92
C TYR A 10 -0.20 8.25 0.84
N THR A 11 -1.13 7.34 0.65
CA THR A 11 -1.00 6.28 -0.36
C THR A 11 -2.27 6.15 -1.17
N ASP A 12 -2.12 5.76 -2.42
CA ASP A 12 -3.25 5.36 -3.26
C ASP A 12 -2.77 4.34 -4.28
N GLY A 13 -3.67 3.50 -4.74
CA GLY A 13 -3.38 2.49 -5.75
C GLY A 13 -4.61 2.14 -6.53
N SER A 14 -4.44 1.78 -7.78
CA SER A 14 -5.55 1.40 -8.63
C SER A 14 -5.08 0.50 -9.77
N ALA A 15 -6.00 -0.25 -10.33
CA ALA A 15 -5.76 -1.02 -11.55
C ALA A 15 -6.87 -0.72 -12.54
N ARG A 16 -6.49 -0.57 -13.80
CA ARG A 16 -7.42 -0.31 -14.88
C ARG A 16 -7.98 -1.63 -15.36
N GLY A 17 -9.31 -1.82 -15.16
CA GLY A 17 -9.97 -3.06 -15.50
C GLY A 17 -9.95 -4.14 -14.42
N ASN A 18 -9.26 -3.94 -13.36
CA ASN A 18 -9.19 -4.71 -12.10
C ASN A 18 -9.55 -6.21 -12.23
N PRO A 19 -8.69 -7.11 -12.76
CA PRO A 19 -7.26 -6.86 -12.98
C PRO A 19 -6.94 -6.15 -14.27
N GLY A 20 -5.76 -5.55 -14.30
CA GLY A 20 -5.26 -4.83 -15.46
C GLY A 20 -3.99 -4.09 -15.12
N PRO A 21 -3.53 -3.19 -16.00
CA PRO A 21 -2.41 -2.33 -15.66
C PRO A 21 -2.75 -1.47 -14.46
N GLY A 22 -1.83 -1.41 -13.50
CA GLY A 22 -2.07 -0.68 -12.27
C GLY A 22 -0.87 0.13 -11.84
N GLY A 23 -1.07 0.94 -10.81
CA GLY A 23 -0.01 1.75 -10.25
C GLY A 23 -0.34 2.20 -8.86
N TYR A 24 0.66 2.73 -8.17
CA TYR A 24 0.48 3.36 -6.87
C TYR A 24 1.21 4.69 -6.80
N GLY A 25 0.74 5.54 -5.91
CA GLY A 25 1.38 6.78 -5.57
C GLY A 25 1.52 6.92 -4.07
N ILE A 26 2.64 7.48 -3.63
CA ILE A 26 2.98 7.68 -2.23
C ILE A 26 3.49 9.09 -2.04
N ILE A 27 3.01 9.76 -0.99
CA ILE A 27 3.55 11.05 -0.54
C ILE A 27 4.04 10.89 0.89
N PHE A 28 5.29 11.28 1.13
CA PHE A 28 5.87 11.31 2.46
C PHE A 28 6.00 12.77 2.90
N ILE A 29 5.57 13.07 4.13
CA ILE A 29 5.71 14.39 4.71
C ILE A 29 6.31 14.24 6.11
N ALA A 30 7.47 14.86 6.32
CA ALA A 30 8.15 14.87 7.62
C ALA A 30 8.70 16.27 7.83
N GLY A 31 8.02 17.07 8.67
CA GLY A 31 8.38 18.48 8.86
C GLY A 31 8.28 19.24 7.54
N SER A 32 9.40 19.81 7.09
CA SER A 32 9.47 20.53 5.81
C SER A 32 9.83 19.62 4.64
N HIS A 33 10.07 18.33 4.87
CA HIS A 33 10.43 17.38 3.82
C HIS A 33 9.19 16.82 3.15
N TYR A 34 9.23 16.79 1.83
CA TYR A 34 8.15 16.28 0.99
C TYR A 34 8.76 15.39 -0.09
N LYS A 35 8.19 14.20 -0.28
CA LYS A 35 8.69 13.29 -1.31
C LYS A 35 7.54 12.53 -1.94
N GLU A 36 7.58 12.39 -3.26
CA GLU A 36 6.62 11.59 -4.02
C GLU A 36 7.31 10.35 -4.59
N VAL A 37 6.62 9.23 -4.54
CA VAL A 37 7.09 7.95 -5.12
C VAL A 37 5.92 7.31 -5.85
N SER A 38 6.18 6.70 -6.99
CA SER A 38 5.16 5.97 -7.75
C SER A 38 5.78 4.82 -8.51
N ALA A 39 4.96 3.85 -8.88
CA ALA A 39 5.37 2.75 -9.75
C ALA A 39 4.16 2.18 -10.46
N GLY A 40 4.37 1.65 -11.67
CA GLY A 40 3.33 1.04 -12.47
C GLY A 40 3.63 -0.43 -12.74
N PHE A 41 2.57 -1.22 -12.92
CA PHE A 41 2.63 -2.66 -13.13
C PHE A 41 1.74 -3.03 -14.31
N ARG A 42 2.17 -4.02 -15.08
CA ARG A 42 1.46 -4.39 -16.32
C ARG A 42 0.18 -5.18 -16.07
N LEU A 43 0.11 -5.94 -14.96
CA LEU A 43 -1.06 -6.71 -14.61
C LEU A 43 -1.12 -6.91 -13.10
N THR A 44 -2.13 -6.34 -12.45
CA THR A 44 -2.30 -6.38 -11.01
C THR A 44 -3.75 -6.07 -10.64
N THR A 45 -4.03 -5.84 -9.36
CA THR A 45 -5.38 -5.49 -8.88
C THR A 45 -5.34 -4.22 -8.05
N ASN A 46 -6.50 -3.60 -7.86
CA ASN A 46 -6.65 -2.43 -6.99
C ASN A 46 -6.09 -2.71 -5.60
N ASN A 47 -6.53 -3.80 -4.98
CA ASN A 47 -6.11 -4.11 -3.60
C ASN A 47 -4.62 -4.35 -3.49
N ARG A 48 -4.01 -4.99 -4.50
CA ARG A 48 -2.57 -5.18 -4.48
C ARG A 48 -1.82 -3.87 -4.58
N MET A 49 -2.28 -2.94 -5.41
CA MET A 49 -1.63 -1.63 -5.56
C MET A 49 -1.77 -0.80 -4.29
N GLU A 50 -2.95 -0.81 -3.66
CA GLU A 50 -3.15 -0.15 -2.38
C GLU A 50 -2.20 -0.68 -1.30
N LEU A 51 -2.13 -2.00 -1.16
CA LEU A 51 -1.29 -2.63 -0.16
C LEU A 51 0.21 -2.51 -0.49
N TRP A 52 0.57 -2.65 -1.77
CA TRP A 52 1.97 -2.53 -2.21
C TRP A 52 2.54 -1.16 -1.86
N SER A 53 1.75 -0.11 -2.06
CA SER A 53 2.18 1.26 -1.73
C SER A 53 2.56 1.39 -0.26
N VAL A 54 1.79 0.76 0.63
CA VAL A 54 2.06 0.78 2.07
C VAL A 54 3.36 0.04 2.39
N CYS A 55 3.57 -1.12 1.78
CA CYS A 55 4.81 -1.88 1.96
C CYS A 55 6.03 -1.05 1.58
N VAL A 56 6.01 -0.45 0.39
CA VAL A 56 7.12 0.38 -0.10
C VAL A 56 7.34 1.58 0.80
N ALA A 57 6.26 2.25 1.22
CA ALA A 57 6.36 3.41 2.10
C ALA A 57 7.13 3.08 3.38
N LEU A 58 6.77 1.97 4.03
CA LEU A 58 7.44 1.57 5.27
C LEU A 58 8.88 1.11 5.03
N GLU A 59 9.13 0.42 3.92
CA GLU A 59 10.47 -0.04 3.57
C GLU A 59 11.43 1.10 3.26
N MET A 60 10.92 2.24 2.80
CA MET A 60 11.75 3.39 2.45
C MET A 60 12.16 4.23 3.66
N LEU A 61 11.57 4.00 4.83
CA LEU A 61 11.89 4.77 6.02
C LEU A 61 13.27 4.35 6.56
N LYS A 62 14.13 5.33 6.77
CA LYS A 62 15.54 5.08 7.14
C LYS A 62 15.74 4.82 8.62
N PHE A 63 14.87 5.39 9.48
CA PHE A 63 15.10 5.38 10.93
C PHE A 63 14.13 4.44 11.63
N PRO A 64 14.61 3.38 12.30
CA PRO A 64 13.76 2.52 13.10
C PRO A 64 13.06 3.30 14.20
N GLY A 65 11.85 2.84 14.56
CA GLY A 65 11.08 3.49 15.61
C GLY A 65 10.36 4.75 15.16
N SER A 66 10.30 5.03 13.87
CA SER A 66 9.53 6.18 13.36
C SER A 66 8.06 6.04 13.70
N GLU A 67 7.43 7.17 14.05
CA GLU A 67 5.98 7.24 14.25
C GLU A 67 5.34 7.58 12.91
N VAL A 68 4.64 6.62 12.33
CA VAL A 68 4.11 6.73 10.97
C VAL A 68 2.60 6.70 10.99
N THR A 69 1.97 7.73 10.45
CA THR A 69 0.53 7.72 10.19
C THR A 69 0.31 7.56 8.69
N ILE A 70 -0.39 6.50 8.29
CA ILE A 70 -0.69 6.24 6.90
C ILE A 70 -2.14 6.60 6.64
N TYR A 71 -2.35 7.53 5.72
CA TYR A 71 -3.67 7.97 5.27
C TYR A 71 -4.00 7.24 3.98
N SER A 72 -5.08 6.47 3.99
CA SER A 72 -5.49 5.66 2.86
C SER A 72 -7.00 5.70 2.70
N ASP A 73 -7.48 5.68 1.47
CA ASP A 73 -8.91 5.55 1.17
C ASP A 73 -9.34 4.07 1.00
N SER A 74 -8.41 3.14 1.13
CA SER A 74 -8.70 1.71 1.03
C SER A 74 -9.20 1.15 2.35
N GLN A 75 -10.50 0.90 2.43
CA GLN A 75 -11.07 0.23 3.61
C GLN A 75 -10.47 -1.17 3.80
N TYR A 76 -10.17 -1.86 2.71
CA TYR A 76 -9.53 -3.17 2.77
C TYR A 76 -8.21 -3.11 3.55
N VAL A 77 -7.32 -2.19 3.19
CA VAL A 77 -6.01 -2.08 3.86
C VAL A 77 -6.16 -1.60 5.29
N VAL A 78 -6.90 -0.52 5.49
CA VAL A 78 -7.06 0.10 6.81
C VAL A 78 -7.70 -0.89 7.80
N ASN A 79 -8.80 -1.52 7.41
CA ASN A 79 -9.53 -2.43 8.29
C ASN A 79 -8.76 -3.71 8.57
N SER A 80 -8.00 -4.22 7.61
CA SER A 80 -7.18 -5.41 7.81
C SER A 80 -6.20 -5.24 8.97
N VAL A 81 -5.68 -4.03 9.14
CA VAL A 81 -4.74 -3.71 10.21
C VAL A 81 -5.47 -3.22 11.46
N GLU A 82 -6.30 -2.19 11.33
CA GLU A 82 -6.91 -1.53 12.50
C GLU A 82 -7.95 -2.40 13.19
N LYS A 83 -8.62 -3.28 12.48
CA LYS A 83 -9.54 -4.28 13.06
C LYS A 83 -8.86 -5.62 13.35
N ASN A 84 -7.55 -5.67 13.15
CA ASN A 84 -6.71 -6.84 13.41
C ASN A 84 -7.17 -8.12 12.68
N TRP A 85 -7.70 -8.00 11.48
CA TRP A 85 -8.00 -9.18 10.66
C TRP A 85 -6.71 -9.96 10.36
N ILE A 86 -5.62 -9.22 10.19
CA ILE A 86 -4.31 -9.79 9.90
C ILE A 86 -3.83 -10.75 11.00
N GLY A 87 -4.16 -10.47 12.26
CA GLY A 87 -3.83 -11.37 13.38
C GLY A 87 -4.48 -12.73 13.22
N GLY A 88 -5.74 -12.75 12.78
CA GLY A 88 -6.45 -13.99 12.50
C GLY A 88 -5.83 -14.77 11.33
N TRP A 89 -5.38 -14.06 10.30
CA TRP A 89 -4.73 -14.68 9.15
C TRP A 89 -3.42 -15.35 9.54
N VAL A 90 -2.63 -14.71 10.37
CA VAL A 90 -1.39 -15.28 10.89
C VAL A 90 -1.69 -16.56 11.67
N LYS A 91 -2.71 -16.55 12.55
CA LYS A 91 -3.10 -17.71 13.34
C LYS A 91 -3.52 -18.89 12.48
N ARG A 92 -4.14 -18.63 11.33
CA ARG A 92 -4.57 -19.68 10.40
C ARG A 92 -3.45 -20.16 9.49
N GLY A 93 -2.22 -19.66 9.65
CA GLY A 93 -1.12 -19.99 8.77
C GLY A 93 -1.31 -19.52 7.33
N TRP A 94 -2.04 -18.39 7.18
CA TRP A 94 -2.31 -17.77 5.87
C TRP A 94 -3.22 -18.58 4.96
N LYS A 95 -3.90 -19.57 5.50
CA LYS A 95 -4.81 -20.39 4.72
C LYS A 95 -6.00 -19.57 4.23
N ASN A 96 -6.25 -19.61 2.91
CA ASN A 96 -7.36 -18.90 2.25
C ASN A 96 -7.30 -17.37 2.42
N VAL A 97 -6.10 -16.82 2.59
CA VAL A 97 -5.92 -15.37 2.69
C VAL A 97 -5.50 -14.83 1.32
N LYS A 98 -6.13 -13.74 0.90
CA LYS A 98 -5.76 -13.03 -0.32
C LYS A 98 -4.53 -12.17 -0.09
N ASN A 99 -3.69 -12.07 -1.12
CA ASN A 99 -2.49 -11.25 -1.11
C ASN A 99 -1.54 -11.58 0.05
N PRO A 100 -1.30 -12.87 0.33
CA PRO A 100 -0.49 -13.24 1.50
C PRO A 100 0.96 -12.77 1.38
N ASP A 101 1.50 -12.72 0.16
CA ASP A 101 2.85 -12.23 -0.10
C ASP A 101 3.02 -10.79 0.37
N LEU A 102 2.08 -9.92 0.03
CA LEU A 102 2.13 -8.51 0.39
C LEU A 102 1.86 -8.29 1.87
N TRP A 103 0.93 -9.05 2.48
CA TRP A 103 0.68 -8.91 3.90
C TRP A 103 1.85 -9.36 4.75
N LYS A 104 2.56 -10.42 4.33
CA LYS A 104 3.79 -10.84 5.00
C LYS A 104 4.87 -9.78 4.89
N ARG A 105 4.99 -9.18 3.70
CA ARG A 105 5.93 -8.08 3.46
C ARG A 105 5.58 -6.86 4.32
N TYR A 106 4.29 -6.54 4.45
CA TYR A 106 3.82 -5.48 5.33
C TYR A 106 4.26 -5.72 6.77
N LEU A 107 3.99 -6.91 7.30
CA LEU A 107 4.35 -7.24 8.68
C LEU A 107 5.86 -7.12 8.92
N ALA A 108 6.67 -7.57 7.98
CA ALA A 108 8.12 -7.47 8.09
C ALA A 108 8.59 -6.02 8.15
N ALA A 109 7.99 -5.14 7.34
CA ALA A 109 8.35 -3.72 7.34
C ALA A 109 7.80 -2.98 8.56
N ALA A 110 6.55 -3.27 8.93
CA ALA A 110 5.85 -2.56 10.00
C ALA A 110 6.46 -2.79 11.38
N GLN A 111 7.09 -3.96 11.62
CA GLN A 111 7.66 -4.28 12.93
C GLN A 111 8.75 -3.30 13.37
N HIS A 112 9.33 -2.57 12.43
CA HIS A 112 10.44 -1.63 12.72
C HIS A 112 9.94 -0.24 13.12
N HIS A 113 8.63 0.01 13.07
CA HIS A 113 8.05 1.34 13.27
C HIS A 113 6.78 1.27 14.11
N LYS A 114 6.32 2.45 14.56
CA LYS A 114 5.01 2.59 15.19
C LYS A 114 4.06 3.08 14.11
N VAL A 115 3.24 2.17 13.59
CA VAL A 115 2.39 2.44 12.44
C VAL A 115 0.93 2.51 12.86
N ARG A 116 0.24 3.55 12.43
CA ARG A 116 -1.22 3.63 12.56
C ARG A 116 -1.81 4.07 11.22
N PHE A 117 -3.04 3.66 10.98
CA PHE A 117 -3.75 4.00 9.77
C PHE A 117 -4.91 4.93 10.08
N VAL A 118 -5.14 5.87 9.17
CA VAL A 118 -6.32 6.72 9.19
C VAL A 118 -7.02 6.55 7.85
N TRP A 119 -8.26 6.09 7.90
CA TRP A 119 -9.07 6.01 6.69
C TRP A 119 -9.54 7.40 6.30
N ILE A 120 -9.37 7.76 5.03
CA ILE A 120 -9.89 9.00 4.48
C ILE A 120 -10.83 8.65 3.31
N ARG A 121 -11.88 9.45 3.14
CA ARG A 121 -12.81 9.25 2.04
C ARG A 121 -12.15 9.70 0.74
N GLY A 122 -12.06 8.78 -0.23
CA GLY A 122 -11.49 9.09 -1.53
C GLY A 122 -12.29 10.16 -2.26
N HIS A 123 -11.59 10.97 -3.04
CA HIS A 123 -12.18 12.02 -3.87
C HIS A 123 -13.01 13.06 -3.09
N ASN A 124 -12.62 13.31 -1.84
CA ASN A 124 -13.34 14.23 -0.96
C ASN A 124 -12.52 15.50 -0.67
N GLY A 125 -11.84 16.02 -1.68
CA GLY A 125 -11.10 17.28 -1.57
C GLY A 125 -9.78 17.19 -0.81
N HIS A 126 -9.28 15.98 -0.53
CA HIS A 126 -7.98 15.80 0.10
C HIS A 126 -6.88 15.93 -0.95
N ALA A 127 -6.17 17.06 -0.95
CA ALA A 127 -5.18 17.38 -1.98
C ALA A 127 -4.09 16.31 -2.12
N TYR A 128 -3.59 15.78 -1.00
CA TYR A 128 -2.55 14.75 -1.04
C TYR A 128 -3.09 13.41 -1.53
N ASN A 129 -4.32 13.06 -1.16
CA ASN A 129 -4.96 11.85 -1.67
C ASN A 129 -5.17 11.94 -3.19
N GLU A 130 -5.65 13.09 -3.66
CA GLU A 130 -5.83 13.33 -5.09
C GLU A 130 -4.50 13.28 -5.83
N ARG A 131 -3.44 13.82 -5.24
CA ARG A 131 -2.11 13.75 -5.85
C ARG A 131 -1.61 12.31 -5.95
N CYS A 132 -1.83 11.50 -4.91
CA CYS A 132 -1.48 10.08 -4.95
C CYS A 132 -2.25 9.35 -6.05
N ASP A 133 -3.53 9.67 -6.24
CA ASP A 133 -4.33 9.11 -7.32
C ASP A 133 -3.73 9.46 -8.68
N GLN A 134 -3.36 10.72 -8.90
CA GLN A 134 -2.72 11.14 -10.14
C GLN A 134 -1.43 10.37 -10.39
N LEU A 135 -0.58 10.24 -9.38
CA LEU A 135 0.67 9.49 -9.48
C LEU A 135 0.40 8.03 -9.85
N ALA A 136 -0.61 7.42 -9.24
CA ALA A 136 -0.98 6.03 -9.50
C ALA A 136 -1.45 5.85 -10.95
N VAL A 137 -2.31 6.74 -11.44
CA VAL A 137 -2.84 6.67 -12.80
C VAL A 137 -1.74 6.91 -13.83
N GLU A 138 -0.90 7.92 -13.60
CA GLU A 138 0.23 8.20 -14.50
C GLU A 138 1.18 7.02 -14.61
N ALA A 139 1.48 6.37 -13.46
CA ALA A 139 2.35 5.20 -13.45
C ALA A 139 1.71 4.02 -14.19
N ALA A 140 0.40 3.78 -13.98
CA ALA A 140 -0.32 2.68 -14.60
C ALA A 140 -0.43 2.84 -16.12
N THR A 141 -0.47 4.06 -16.62
CA THR A 141 -0.64 4.36 -18.06
C THR A 141 0.68 4.67 -18.75
N GLY A 142 1.78 4.67 -18.03
CA GLY A 142 3.10 4.91 -18.57
C GLY A 142 3.67 3.71 -19.30
N LYS A 143 4.91 3.88 -19.75
CA LYS A 143 5.62 2.83 -20.50
C LYS A 143 6.47 1.94 -19.63
N ASP A 144 6.79 2.40 -18.42
CA ASP A 144 7.72 1.73 -17.51
C ASP A 144 6.97 0.85 -16.53
N LEU A 145 6.37 -0.22 -17.05
CA LEU A 145 5.54 -1.13 -16.26
C LEU A 145 6.34 -2.35 -15.83
N LYS A 146 6.26 -2.62 -14.52
CA LYS A 146 6.91 -3.76 -13.89
C LYS A 146 5.97 -4.97 -13.90
N ALA A 147 6.52 -6.14 -13.60
CA ALA A 147 5.73 -7.34 -13.40
C ALA A 147 5.32 -7.45 -11.93
N ASP A 148 4.04 -7.71 -11.69
CA ASP A 148 3.58 -8.20 -10.38
C ASP A 148 3.71 -9.72 -10.44
N SER A 149 4.90 -10.23 -10.18
CA SER A 149 5.26 -11.61 -10.45
C SER A 149 4.43 -12.61 -9.67
N TRP A 150 4.18 -12.32 -8.38
CA TRP A 150 3.34 -13.19 -7.57
C TRP A 150 1.94 -13.29 -8.16
N TYR A 151 1.33 -12.15 -8.46
CA TYR A 151 -0.02 -12.13 -9.01
C TYR A 151 -0.10 -12.87 -10.36
N GLU A 152 0.87 -12.63 -11.24
CA GLU A 152 0.87 -13.27 -12.56
C GLU A 152 0.99 -14.79 -12.46
N SER A 153 1.68 -15.29 -11.44
CA SER A 153 1.83 -16.73 -11.18
C SER A 153 0.65 -17.36 -10.43
N HIS A 154 -0.12 -16.54 -9.69
CA HIS A 154 -1.16 -17.02 -8.79
C HIS A 154 -2.55 -16.43 -9.11
N LYS A 155 -2.74 -15.90 -10.30
CA LYS A 155 -3.96 -15.17 -10.59
C LYS A 155 -5.25 -15.99 -10.48
N GLU A 156 -5.18 -17.29 -10.69
CA GLU A 156 -6.35 -18.16 -10.48
C GLU A 156 -6.73 -18.20 -9.01
N GLU A 157 -5.75 -18.38 -8.13
CA GLU A 157 -5.97 -18.37 -6.68
C GLU A 157 -6.40 -16.98 -6.21
N ALA A 158 -5.75 -15.95 -6.74
CA ALA A 158 -6.04 -14.57 -6.35
C ALA A 158 -7.46 -14.15 -6.73
N GLN A 159 -8.03 -14.72 -7.80
CA GLN A 159 -9.39 -14.45 -8.23
C GLN A 159 -10.44 -15.28 -7.47
N GLY A 160 -10.01 -16.15 -6.57
CA GLY A 160 -10.92 -17.01 -5.82
C GLY A 160 -11.61 -18.01 -6.70
N PHE A 161 -10.98 -18.47 -7.71
CA PHE A 161 -11.51 -19.25 -8.75
C PHE A 161 -11.69 -20.67 -8.34
N LEU A 162 -12.77 -21.20 -8.47
CA LEU A 162 -12.75 -22.46 -8.28
C LEU A 162 -13.25 -23.21 -8.75
#